data_75874db31a4b6581595a9eeea17b6186
#
_entry.id   75874db31a4b6581595a9eeea17b6186
#
_cell.length_a   1.000
_cell.length_b   1.000
_cell.length_c   1.000
_cell.angle_alpha   90.00
_cell.angle_beta   90.00
_cell.angle_gamma   90.00
#
_symmetry.space_group_name_H-M   'P 1'
#
loop_
_entity.id
_entity.type
_entity.pdbx_description
1 polymer ?
#
loop_
_entity_poly.entity_id
_entity_poly.type
_entity_poly.pdbx_seq_one_letter_code
_entity_poly.pdbx_strand_id
1 'polypeptide(L)'
;SVEEGEVHALLGENGAGKSTLLNILHGVYPEYEGEVRLHGEKVSFKDTNDAIVNGKISKVHQETLVVKDLTVGQNVTMGYEPKKGIFIDFKKMNKEVDEILAELNCNFKSSDLVSTLTAGEMQMLAIARALYHHSTIISLDEPTASITLKETEALFDVVRKLKKQGVTILYVSHRLEEIFQICDRASILRDGEYIQTMDIANTTRDELIHAMVGRNVSAVASRLKPSPKTDEVVLSVEHLTNENYNDVSFELHKGEILGFFGLVGAGR
;
A
#
# COMPACT_ATOMS: atom_id res chain seq x y z
N SER A 1 -5.32 -19.30 -5.00
CA SER A 1 -5.62 -18.62 -6.29
C SER A 1 -6.30 -17.30 -6.04
N VAL A 2 -6.11 -16.37 -6.97
CA VAL A 2 -6.77 -15.07 -7.03
C VAL A 2 -7.59 -15.04 -8.32
N GLU A 3 -8.83 -14.54 -8.23
CA GLU A 3 -9.74 -14.49 -9.37
C GLU A 3 -9.53 -13.17 -10.15
N GLU A 4 -9.89 -13.17 -11.43
CA GLU A 4 -9.81 -11.96 -12.25
C GLU A 4 -10.80 -10.89 -11.77
N GLY A 5 -10.34 -9.63 -11.69
CA GLY A 5 -11.16 -8.52 -11.20
C GLY A 5 -11.47 -8.55 -9.71
N GLU A 6 -10.73 -9.32 -8.94
CA GLU A 6 -10.86 -9.41 -7.47
C GLU A 6 -9.93 -8.42 -6.77
N VAL A 7 -10.37 -7.88 -5.64
CA VAL A 7 -9.48 -7.25 -4.66
C VAL A 7 -9.13 -8.29 -3.61
N HIS A 8 -7.94 -8.85 -3.70
CA HIS A 8 -7.47 -9.93 -2.85
C HIS A 8 -6.47 -9.43 -1.81
N ALA A 9 -6.80 -9.55 -0.54
CA ALA A 9 -5.89 -9.20 0.54
C ALA A 9 -4.82 -10.27 0.76
N LEU A 10 -3.59 -9.83 0.99
CA LEU A 10 -2.50 -10.68 1.47
C LEU A 10 -2.15 -10.26 2.89
N LEU A 11 -2.50 -11.08 3.87
CA LEU A 11 -2.42 -10.78 5.29
C LEU A 11 -1.41 -11.65 6.04
N GLY A 12 -0.93 -11.15 7.17
CA GLY A 12 -0.01 -11.84 8.06
C GLY A 12 0.83 -10.86 8.88
N GLU A 13 1.47 -11.33 9.92
CA GLU A 13 2.39 -10.52 10.74
C GLU A 13 3.62 -10.06 9.94
N ASN A 14 4.40 -9.13 10.50
CA ASN A 14 5.68 -8.75 9.90
C ASN A 14 6.62 -9.97 9.87
N GLY A 15 7.27 -10.16 8.70
CA GLY A 15 8.09 -11.35 8.49
C GLY A 15 7.34 -12.59 7.99
N ALA A 16 6.01 -12.56 7.85
CA ALA A 16 5.20 -13.70 7.38
C ALA A 16 5.43 -14.10 5.91
N GLY A 17 6.27 -13.37 5.17
CA GLY A 17 6.60 -13.69 3.77
C GLY A 17 5.79 -12.94 2.70
N LYS A 18 4.90 -12.01 3.08
CA LYS A 18 4.07 -11.23 2.12
C LYS A 18 4.89 -10.53 1.04
N SER A 19 5.88 -9.73 1.45
CA SER A 19 6.73 -8.98 0.53
C SER A 19 7.63 -9.91 -0.30
N THR A 20 8.05 -11.06 0.24
CA THR A 20 8.79 -12.08 -0.49
C THR A 20 7.94 -12.66 -1.62
N LEU A 21 6.69 -13.04 -1.32
CA LEU A 21 5.76 -13.53 -2.32
C LEU A 21 5.49 -12.48 -3.42
N LEU A 22 5.26 -11.21 -3.03
CA LEU A 22 5.09 -10.14 -4.01
C LEU A 22 6.36 -9.96 -4.85
N ASN A 23 7.55 -10.02 -4.27
CA ASN A 23 8.80 -9.87 -5.01
C ASN A 23 9.04 -11.00 -6.03
N ILE A 24 8.59 -12.23 -5.74
CA ILE A 24 8.57 -13.34 -6.71
C ILE A 24 7.62 -13.00 -7.86
N LEU A 25 6.38 -12.60 -7.57
CA LEU A 25 5.37 -12.25 -8.57
C LEU A 25 5.80 -11.09 -9.47
N HIS A 26 6.60 -10.17 -8.94
CA HIS A 26 7.11 -9.00 -9.68
C HIS A 26 8.50 -9.23 -10.31
N GLY A 27 9.02 -10.46 -10.32
CA GLY A 27 10.32 -10.77 -10.95
C GLY A 27 11.54 -10.17 -10.26
N VAL A 28 11.41 -9.71 -9.00
CA VAL A 28 12.56 -9.26 -8.18
C VAL A 28 13.38 -10.45 -7.74
N TYR A 29 12.70 -11.57 -7.43
CA TYR A 29 13.32 -12.85 -7.10
C TYR A 29 12.98 -13.88 -8.19
N PRO A 30 13.83 -14.04 -9.22
CA PRO A 30 13.55 -14.95 -10.32
C PRO A 30 13.77 -16.42 -9.96
N GLU A 31 14.54 -16.69 -8.90
CA GLU A 31 14.85 -18.04 -8.41
C GLU A 31 13.93 -18.36 -7.23
N TYR A 32 13.06 -19.35 -7.39
CA TYR A 32 12.14 -19.84 -6.35
C TYR A 32 11.71 -21.29 -6.66
N GLU A 33 11.27 -21.98 -5.64
CA GLU A 33 10.67 -23.32 -5.80
C GLU A 33 9.14 -23.19 -5.98
N GLY A 34 8.56 -24.05 -6.80
CA GLY A 34 7.14 -24.05 -7.13
C GLY A 34 6.85 -23.41 -8.49
N GLU A 35 5.64 -22.93 -8.70
CA GLU A 35 5.22 -22.31 -9.96
C GLU A 35 4.24 -21.17 -9.76
N VAL A 36 4.34 -20.16 -10.62
CA VAL A 36 3.36 -19.09 -10.80
C VAL A 36 2.58 -19.38 -12.06
N ARG A 37 1.24 -19.21 -11.99
CA ARG A 37 0.35 -19.36 -13.14
C ARG A 37 -0.44 -18.08 -13.36
N LEU A 38 -0.46 -17.59 -14.60
CA LEU A 38 -1.34 -16.52 -15.06
C LEU A 38 -2.31 -17.12 -16.06
N HIS A 39 -3.62 -16.91 -15.87
CA HIS A 39 -4.68 -17.47 -16.72
C HIS A 39 -4.53 -18.98 -16.95
N GLY A 40 -4.04 -19.71 -15.93
CA GLY A 40 -3.79 -21.14 -15.99
C GLY A 40 -2.46 -21.56 -16.62
N GLU A 41 -1.75 -20.68 -17.30
CA GLU A 41 -0.45 -20.93 -17.91
C GLU A 41 0.70 -20.67 -16.94
N LYS A 42 1.71 -21.54 -16.93
CA LYS A 42 2.91 -21.37 -16.11
C LYS A 42 3.75 -20.23 -16.65
N VAL A 43 4.11 -19.29 -15.78
CA VAL A 43 4.97 -18.16 -16.09
C VAL A 43 6.16 -18.11 -15.15
N SER A 44 7.24 -17.50 -15.62
CA SER A 44 8.43 -17.19 -14.83
C SER A 44 9.00 -15.88 -15.36
N PHE A 45 9.19 -14.91 -14.49
CA PHE A 45 9.73 -13.60 -14.85
C PHE A 45 11.20 -13.53 -14.47
N LYS A 46 12.06 -13.14 -15.44
CA LYS A 46 13.49 -13.00 -15.23
C LYS A 46 13.88 -11.71 -14.51
N ASP A 47 13.04 -10.68 -14.59
CA ASP A 47 13.20 -9.38 -13.94
C ASP A 47 11.87 -8.63 -13.85
N THR A 48 11.88 -7.46 -13.21
CA THR A 48 10.71 -6.63 -13.02
C THR A 48 10.12 -6.08 -14.32
N ASN A 49 10.97 -5.81 -15.31
CA ASN A 49 10.51 -5.36 -16.61
C ASN A 49 9.73 -6.46 -17.35
N ASP A 50 10.20 -7.70 -17.25
CA ASP A 50 9.52 -8.87 -17.81
C ASP A 50 8.14 -9.09 -17.17
N ALA A 51 8.03 -8.93 -15.85
CA ALA A 51 6.75 -8.98 -15.14
C ALA A 51 5.76 -7.88 -15.60
N ILE A 52 6.26 -6.66 -15.84
CA ILE A 52 5.44 -5.53 -16.33
C ILE A 52 5.01 -5.75 -17.78
N VAL A 53 5.95 -6.07 -18.67
CA VAL A 53 5.70 -6.09 -20.12
C VAL A 53 4.91 -7.35 -20.53
N ASN A 54 5.35 -8.51 -20.07
CA ASN A 54 4.79 -9.80 -20.46
C ASN A 54 3.73 -10.29 -19.46
N GLY A 55 3.96 -10.09 -18.15
CA GLY A 55 3.02 -10.49 -17.11
C GLY A 55 1.87 -9.51 -16.90
N LYS A 56 2.00 -8.25 -17.35
CA LYS A 56 1.04 -7.17 -17.05
C LYS A 56 0.80 -7.00 -15.55
N ILE A 57 1.85 -7.17 -14.75
CA ILE A 57 1.85 -7.07 -13.29
C ILE A 57 2.65 -5.86 -12.88
N SER A 58 2.05 -4.93 -12.14
CA SER A 58 2.75 -3.77 -11.58
C SER A 58 2.64 -3.73 -10.06
N LYS A 59 3.69 -3.20 -9.41
CA LYS A 59 3.71 -2.98 -7.96
C LYS A 59 3.72 -1.49 -7.65
N VAL A 60 2.83 -1.10 -6.76
CA VAL A 60 2.83 0.20 -6.10
C VAL A 60 3.42 0.00 -4.72
N HIS A 61 4.59 0.57 -4.49
CA HIS A 61 5.36 0.42 -3.26
C HIS A 61 4.83 1.31 -2.14
N GLN A 62 5.08 0.93 -0.90
CA GLN A 62 4.77 1.72 0.30
C GLN A 62 5.44 3.10 0.26
N GLU A 63 6.73 3.16 -0.12
CA GLU A 63 7.41 4.41 -0.46
C GLU A 63 7.32 4.62 -1.96
N THR A 64 6.64 5.68 -2.37
CA THR A 64 6.45 5.97 -3.80
C THR A 64 7.79 6.34 -4.44
N LEU A 65 8.31 5.44 -5.29
CA LEU A 65 9.55 5.65 -6.02
C LEU A 65 9.30 6.65 -7.16
N VAL A 66 9.61 7.93 -6.90
CA VAL A 66 9.43 9.04 -7.86
C VAL A 66 10.68 9.91 -7.93
N VAL A 67 10.90 10.51 -9.09
CA VAL A 67 11.92 11.55 -9.28
C VAL A 67 11.24 12.91 -9.13
N LYS A 68 11.47 13.57 -7.99
CA LYS A 68 10.75 14.80 -7.60
C LYS A 68 10.98 15.98 -8.55
N ASP A 69 12.14 16.04 -9.19
CA ASP A 69 12.52 17.13 -10.11
C ASP A 69 11.97 16.93 -11.55
N LEU A 70 11.31 15.82 -11.81
CA LEU A 70 10.65 15.54 -13.08
C LEU A 70 9.16 15.83 -12.98
N THR A 71 8.54 16.02 -14.15
CA THR A 71 7.08 16.18 -14.24
C THR A 71 6.38 14.83 -13.99
N VAL A 72 5.08 14.91 -13.68
CA VAL A 72 4.20 13.75 -13.55
C VAL A 72 4.26 12.89 -14.82
N GLY A 73 4.14 13.51 -16.00
CA GLY A 73 4.22 12.81 -17.27
C GLY A 73 5.50 12.03 -17.45
N GLN A 74 6.64 12.65 -17.14
CA GLN A 74 7.95 11.99 -17.20
C GLN A 74 8.07 10.84 -16.19
N ASN A 75 7.53 11.00 -14.98
CA ASN A 75 7.53 9.92 -13.99
C ASN A 75 6.64 8.74 -14.38
N VAL A 76 5.45 9.00 -14.92
CA VAL A 76 4.52 7.94 -15.35
C VAL A 76 5.08 7.12 -16.50
N THR A 77 5.74 7.79 -17.47
CA THR A 77 6.20 7.15 -18.71
C THR A 77 7.67 6.71 -18.66
N MET A 78 8.36 6.89 -17.56
CA MET A 78 9.80 6.64 -17.41
C MET A 78 10.21 5.25 -17.93
N GLY A 79 11.14 5.25 -18.92
CA GLY A 79 11.61 4.04 -19.58
C GLY A 79 10.72 3.54 -20.74
N TYR A 80 9.51 4.15 -20.91
CA TYR A 80 8.52 3.78 -21.93
C TYR A 80 7.96 5.02 -22.66
N GLU A 81 8.75 6.11 -22.68
CA GLU A 81 8.34 7.38 -23.25
C GLU A 81 7.95 7.21 -24.73
N PRO A 82 6.83 7.78 -25.20
CA PRO A 82 6.47 7.77 -26.60
C PRO A 82 7.50 8.56 -27.42
N LYS A 83 7.90 8.00 -28.56
CA LYS A 83 8.98 8.57 -29.40
C LYS A 83 8.45 9.06 -30.74
N LYS A 84 9.05 10.16 -31.21
CA LYS A 84 8.93 10.65 -32.57
C LYS A 84 10.33 10.67 -33.20
N GLY A 85 10.66 9.59 -33.93
CA GLY A 85 12.03 9.32 -34.35
C GLY A 85 12.93 9.00 -33.16
N ILE A 86 14.01 9.77 -32.98
CA ILE A 86 14.97 9.62 -31.87
C ILE A 86 14.62 10.48 -30.64
N PHE A 87 13.61 11.37 -30.75
CA PHE A 87 13.21 12.30 -29.68
C PHE A 87 11.96 11.81 -28.97
N ILE A 88 11.83 12.18 -27.67
CA ILE A 88 10.61 11.96 -26.90
C ILE A 88 9.49 12.87 -27.46
N ASP A 89 8.31 12.30 -27.68
CA ASP A 89 7.10 13.05 -28.05
C ASP A 89 6.38 13.51 -26.78
N PHE A 90 6.83 14.63 -26.21
CA PHE A 90 6.23 15.22 -24.99
C PHE A 90 4.74 15.55 -25.16
N LYS A 91 4.29 15.91 -26.37
CA LYS A 91 2.87 16.23 -26.61
C LYS A 91 2.01 14.97 -26.48
N LYS A 92 2.46 13.88 -27.09
CA LYS A 92 1.80 12.58 -27.01
C LYS A 92 1.83 12.06 -25.59
N MET A 93 2.99 12.11 -24.91
CA MET A 93 3.19 11.70 -23.52
C MET A 93 2.21 12.41 -22.59
N ASN A 94 2.16 13.75 -22.63
CA ASN A 94 1.28 14.51 -21.76
C ASN A 94 -0.19 14.20 -22.02
N LYS A 95 -0.59 14.05 -23.28
CA LYS A 95 -1.97 13.70 -23.63
C LYS A 95 -2.37 12.33 -23.05
N GLU A 96 -1.56 11.30 -23.26
CA GLU A 96 -1.85 9.95 -22.77
C GLU A 96 -1.91 9.90 -21.23
N VAL A 97 -0.98 10.60 -20.55
CA VAL A 97 -0.97 10.66 -19.09
C VAL A 97 -2.16 11.47 -18.55
N ASP A 98 -2.51 12.62 -19.15
CA ASP A 98 -3.66 13.42 -18.73
C ASP A 98 -4.99 12.64 -18.88
N GLU A 99 -5.12 11.79 -19.90
CA GLU A 99 -6.28 10.89 -20.05
C GLU A 99 -6.39 9.90 -18.88
N ILE A 100 -5.26 9.29 -18.45
CA ILE A 100 -5.21 8.39 -17.29
C ILE A 100 -5.50 9.16 -15.99
N LEU A 101 -4.91 10.34 -15.79
CA LEU A 101 -5.15 11.17 -14.61
C LEU A 101 -6.61 11.60 -14.49
N ALA A 102 -7.24 11.96 -15.61
CA ALA A 102 -8.67 12.27 -15.66
C ALA A 102 -9.53 11.05 -15.31
N GLU A 103 -9.15 9.88 -15.79
CA GLU A 103 -9.79 8.63 -15.41
C GLU A 103 -9.69 8.37 -13.90
N LEU A 104 -8.55 8.63 -13.28
CA LEU A 104 -8.34 8.48 -11.83
C LEU A 104 -8.95 9.63 -11.00
N ASN A 105 -9.60 10.64 -11.64
CA ASN A 105 -10.12 11.86 -11.00
C ASN A 105 -9.03 12.65 -10.26
N CYS A 106 -7.80 12.68 -10.77
CA CYS A 106 -6.72 13.47 -10.21
C CYS A 106 -6.91 14.97 -10.47
N ASN A 107 -6.51 15.80 -9.50
CA ASN A 107 -6.57 17.26 -9.59
C ASN A 107 -5.29 17.90 -10.14
N PHE A 108 -4.26 17.11 -10.42
CA PHE A 108 -2.98 17.52 -10.97
C PHE A 108 -2.83 17.05 -12.42
N LYS A 109 -1.88 17.62 -13.16
CA LYS A 109 -1.66 17.38 -14.59
C LYS A 109 -0.31 16.72 -14.86
N SER A 110 -0.18 16.17 -16.05
CA SER A 110 1.09 15.58 -16.53
C SER A 110 2.25 16.57 -16.57
N SER A 111 1.97 17.87 -16.69
CA SER A 111 2.97 18.96 -16.71
C SER A 111 3.47 19.38 -15.32
N ASP A 112 2.78 19.02 -14.27
CA ASP A 112 3.11 19.45 -12.91
C ASP A 112 4.37 18.74 -12.40
N LEU A 113 5.17 19.43 -11.57
CA LEU A 113 6.34 18.84 -10.95
C LEU A 113 5.92 17.91 -9.81
N VAL A 114 6.53 16.74 -9.74
CA VAL A 114 6.23 15.76 -8.68
C VAL A 114 6.55 16.30 -7.28
N SER A 115 7.52 17.22 -7.15
CA SER A 115 7.84 17.88 -5.88
C SER A 115 6.68 18.70 -5.29
N THR A 116 5.67 19.05 -6.07
CA THR A 116 4.50 19.82 -5.61
C THR A 116 3.34 18.93 -5.14
N LEU A 117 3.44 17.63 -5.36
CA LEU A 117 2.38 16.66 -5.03
C LEU A 117 2.37 16.30 -3.54
N THR A 118 1.17 16.10 -3.00
CA THR A 118 0.97 15.45 -1.69
C THR A 118 1.31 13.96 -1.73
N ALA A 119 1.42 13.33 -0.57
CA ALA A 119 1.65 11.89 -0.48
C ALA A 119 0.53 11.08 -1.16
N GLY A 120 -0.73 11.49 -1.00
CA GLY A 120 -1.86 10.85 -1.67
C GLY A 120 -1.83 11.02 -3.19
N GLU A 121 -1.44 12.20 -3.69
CA GLU A 121 -1.28 12.44 -5.13
C GLU A 121 -0.11 11.64 -5.72
N MET A 122 1.00 11.49 -4.98
CA MET A 122 2.10 10.60 -5.39
C MET A 122 1.65 9.14 -5.47
N GLN A 123 0.76 8.71 -4.58
CA GLN A 123 0.16 7.37 -4.64
C GLN A 123 -0.69 7.19 -5.92
N MET A 124 -1.51 8.20 -6.27
CA MET A 124 -2.27 8.20 -7.52
C MET A 124 -1.36 8.19 -8.76
N LEU A 125 -0.23 8.91 -8.73
CA LEU A 125 0.78 8.88 -9.79
C LEU A 125 1.34 7.45 -9.98
N ALA A 126 1.62 6.73 -8.88
CA ALA A 126 2.11 5.35 -8.98
C ALA A 126 1.07 4.39 -9.59
N ILE A 127 -0.21 4.59 -9.28
CA ILE A 127 -1.31 3.86 -9.94
C ILE A 127 -1.42 4.25 -11.42
N ALA A 128 -1.31 5.54 -11.74
CA ALA A 128 -1.31 6.01 -13.14
C ALA A 128 -0.17 5.37 -13.96
N ARG A 129 1.01 5.19 -13.36
CA ARG A 129 2.13 4.46 -13.97
C ARG A 129 1.76 3.01 -14.27
N ALA A 130 1.11 2.30 -13.34
CA ALA A 130 0.67 0.93 -13.56
C ALA A 130 -0.35 0.83 -14.71
N LEU A 131 -1.29 1.79 -14.80
CA LEU A 131 -2.27 1.86 -15.90
C LEU A 131 -1.62 2.20 -17.23
N TYR A 132 -0.62 3.08 -17.25
CA TYR A 132 0.15 3.39 -18.44
C TYR A 132 0.84 2.15 -19.04
N HIS A 133 1.26 1.23 -18.19
CA HIS A 133 1.81 -0.07 -18.60
C HIS A 133 0.74 -1.10 -18.98
N HIS A 134 -0.54 -0.71 -18.98
CA HIS A 134 -1.67 -1.63 -19.24
C HIS A 134 -1.68 -2.85 -18.31
N SER A 135 -1.32 -2.63 -17.05
CA SER A 135 -1.30 -3.71 -16.05
C SER A 135 -2.70 -4.20 -15.73
N THR A 136 -2.87 -5.51 -15.79
CA THR A 136 -4.12 -6.20 -15.42
C THR A 136 -4.11 -6.68 -13.99
N ILE A 137 -2.92 -6.73 -13.37
CA ILE A 137 -2.72 -7.07 -11.96
C ILE A 137 -1.88 -5.96 -11.32
N ILE A 138 -2.39 -5.36 -10.26
CA ILE A 138 -1.72 -4.30 -9.51
C ILE A 138 -1.59 -4.71 -8.05
N SER A 139 -0.36 -4.76 -7.53
CA SER A 139 -0.12 -4.96 -6.11
C SER A 139 0.03 -3.62 -5.41
N LEU A 140 -0.77 -3.39 -4.38
CA LEU A 140 -0.72 -2.23 -3.50
C LEU A 140 -0.13 -2.66 -2.15
N ASP A 141 1.09 -2.21 -1.84
CA ASP A 141 1.83 -2.60 -0.64
C ASP A 141 1.76 -1.46 0.39
N GLU A 142 0.88 -1.61 1.40
CA GLU A 142 0.57 -0.62 2.45
C GLU A 142 0.27 0.80 1.92
N PRO A 143 -0.65 0.95 0.94
CA PRO A 143 -0.79 2.20 0.19
C PRO A 143 -1.33 3.37 1.01
N THR A 144 -1.83 3.13 2.22
CA THR A 144 -2.47 4.13 3.09
C THR A 144 -1.59 4.55 4.27
N ALA A 145 -0.36 4.02 4.38
CA ALA A 145 0.48 4.24 5.55
C ALA A 145 0.85 5.71 5.80
N SER A 146 0.97 6.52 4.74
CA SER A 146 1.43 7.91 4.79
C SER A 146 0.42 8.95 4.28
N ILE A 147 -0.84 8.55 4.08
CA ILE A 147 -1.89 9.43 3.53
C ILE A 147 -3.00 9.69 4.55
N THR A 148 -3.75 10.77 4.35
CA THR A 148 -4.87 11.17 5.19
C THR A 148 -6.10 10.28 4.97
N LEU A 149 -7.08 10.33 5.89
CA LEU A 149 -8.34 9.60 5.72
C LEU A 149 -9.08 9.98 4.45
N LYS A 150 -9.09 11.26 4.08
CA LYS A 150 -9.72 11.74 2.83
C LYS A 150 -9.02 11.18 1.59
N GLU A 151 -7.71 11.12 1.58
CA GLU A 151 -6.92 10.52 0.50
C GLU A 151 -7.11 9.00 0.43
N THR A 152 -7.28 8.35 1.59
CA THR A 152 -7.59 6.91 1.67
C THR A 152 -8.94 6.60 1.00
N GLU A 153 -9.98 7.37 1.27
CA GLU A 153 -11.28 7.18 0.62
C GLU A 153 -11.19 7.39 -0.90
N ALA A 154 -10.46 8.42 -1.35
CA ALA A 154 -10.22 8.64 -2.78
C ALA A 154 -9.48 7.45 -3.43
N LEU A 155 -8.48 6.88 -2.75
CA LEU A 155 -7.79 5.67 -3.19
C LEU A 155 -8.75 4.48 -3.29
N PHE A 156 -9.63 4.29 -2.31
CA PHE A 156 -10.62 3.19 -2.34
C PHE A 156 -11.62 3.33 -3.47
N ASP A 157 -12.03 4.55 -3.81
CA ASP A 157 -12.88 4.79 -4.98
C ASP A 157 -12.17 4.42 -6.29
N VAL A 158 -10.88 4.71 -6.39
CA VAL A 158 -10.05 4.28 -7.52
C VAL A 158 -9.93 2.75 -7.56
N VAL A 159 -9.66 2.09 -6.44
CA VAL A 159 -9.59 0.62 -6.35
C VAL A 159 -10.92 -0.02 -6.80
N ARG A 160 -12.07 0.50 -6.31
CA ARG A 160 -13.40 0.02 -6.71
C ARG A 160 -13.65 0.21 -8.22
N LYS A 161 -13.18 1.32 -8.78
CA LYS A 161 -13.30 1.61 -10.21
C LYS A 161 -12.45 0.64 -11.05
N LEU A 162 -11.19 0.45 -10.69
CA LEU A 162 -10.29 -0.47 -11.38
C LEU A 162 -10.80 -1.91 -11.33
N LYS A 163 -11.31 -2.34 -10.17
CA LYS A 163 -11.98 -3.64 -10.03
C LYS A 163 -13.13 -3.81 -11.02
N LYS A 164 -14.00 -2.79 -11.17
CA LYS A 164 -15.13 -2.83 -12.13
C LYS A 164 -14.65 -2.90 -13.59
N GLN A 165 -13.43 -2.47 -13.87
CA GLN A 165 -12.80 -2.57 -15.19
C GLN A 165 -12.08 -3.92 -15.43
N GLY A 166 -12.14 -4.84 -14.46
CA GLY A 166 -11.51 -6.16 -14.53
C GLY A 166 -10.05 -6.18 -14.07
N VAL A 167 -9.53 -5.09 -13.50
CA VAL A 167 -8.18 -5.08 -12.94
C VAL A 167 -8.19 -5.84 -11.61
N THR A 168 -7.29 -6.82 -11.49
CA THR A 168 -7.08 -7.59 -10.26
C THR A 168 -6.14 -6.84 -9.33
N ILE A 169 -6.52 -6.72 -8.06
CA ILE A 169 -5.74 -5.99 -7.07
C ILE A 169 -5.25 -6.93 -5.98
N LEU A 170 -3.95 -7.00 -5.76
CA LEU A 170 -3.35 -7.62 -4.57
C LEU A 170 -3.13 -6.52 -3.53
N TYR A 171 -3.85 -6.57 -2.43
CA TYR A 171 -3.85 -5.52 -1.41
C TYR A 171 -3.14 -5.99 -0.14
N VAL A 172 -2.05 -5.33 0.24
CA VAL A 172 -1.34 -5.59 1.50
C VAL A 172 -1.61 -4.45 2.45
N SER A 173 -2.18 -4.73 3.60
CA SER A 173 -2.37 -3.77 4.68
C SER A 173 -2.35 -4.49 6.04
N HIS A 174 -1.92 -3.78 7.07
CA HIS A 174 -2.06 -4.21 8.47
C HIS A 174 -3.32 -3.63 9.13
N ARG A 175 -4.10 -2.78 8.41
CA ARG A 175 -5.34 -2.15 8.87
C ARG A 175 -6.53 -3.00 8.46
N LEU A 176 -7.10 -3.74 9.40
CA LEU A 176 -8.22 -4.65 9.10
C LEU A 176 -9.46 -3.91 8.59
N GLU A 177 -9.68 -2.68 9.04
CA GLU A 177 -10.79 -1.83 8.57
C GLU A 177 -10.77 -1.65 7.05
N GLU A 178 -9.59 -1.49 6.46
CA GLU A 178 -9.41 -1.37 5.02
C GLU A 178 -9.78 -2.67 4.30
N ILE A 179 -9.36 -3.80 4.86
CA ILE A 179 -9.64 -5.13 4.30
C ILE A 179 -11.15 -5.38 4.22
N PHE A 180 -11.88 -5.09 5.31
CA PHE A 180 -13.34 -5.24 5.35
C PHE A 180 -14.07 -4.25 4.44
N GLN A 181 -13.44 -3.12 4.09
CA GLN A 181 -14.05 -2.08 3.25
C GLN A 181 -13.93 -2.34 1.75
N ILE A 182 -12.82 -2.94 1.30
CA ILE A 182 -12.53 -3.01 -0.14
C ILE A 182 -12.18 -4.41 -0.67
N CYS A 183 -11.78 -5.36 0.18
CA CYS A 183 -11.34 -6.68 -0.28
C CYS A 183 -12.49 -7.69 -0.37
N ASP A 184 -12.39 -8.60 -1.33
CA ASP A 184 -13.35 -9.70 -1.50
C ASP A 184 -12.94 -10.90 -0.66
N ARG A 185 -11.68 -11.29 -0.78
CA ARG A 185 -11.08 -12.42 -0.06
C ARG A 185 -9.72 -12.03 0.52
N ALA A 186 -9.27 -12.79 1.49
CA ALA A 186 -7.95 -12.63 2.10
C ALA A 186 -7.21 -13.95 2.20
N SER A 187 -6.00 -14.01 1.68
CA SER A 187 -5.05 -15.09 1.95
C SER A 187 -4.14 -14.73 3.12
N ILE A 188 -4.01 -15.66 4.05
CA ILE A 188 -3.27 -15.46 5.29
C ILE A 188 -1.97 -16.24 5.23
N LEU A 189 -0.88 -15.53 5.46
CA LEU A 189 0.47 -16.09 5.66
C LEU A 189 0.87 -15.94 7.12
N ARG A 190 1.54 -16.94 7.66
CA ARG A 190 2.12 -16.93 9.00
C ARG A 190 3.41 -17.72 8.99
N ASP A 191 4.49 -17.12 9.50
CA ASP A 191 5.83 -17.76 9.60
C ASP A 191 6.34 -18.38 8.29
N GLY A 192 6.02 -17.73 7.15
CA GLY A 192 6.38 -18.20 5.81
C GLY A 192 5.44 -19.25 5.21
N GLU A 193 4.42 -19.68 5.95
CA GLU A 193 3.47 -20.70 5.51
C GLU A 193 2.11 -20.10 5.11
N TYR A 194 1.48 -20.67 4.10
CA TYR A 194 0.09 -20.39 3.76
C TYR A 194 -0.84 -21.08 4.76
N ILE A 195 -1.71 -20.32 5.40
CA ILE A 195 -2.67 -20.82 6.38
C ILE A 195 -4.00 -21.14 5.71
N GLN A 196 -4.67 -20.14 5.15
CA GLN A 196 -5.97 -20.29 4.48
C GLN A 196 -6.32 -19.05 3.67
N THR A 197 -7.35 -19.18 2.82
CA THR A 197 -8.03 -18.05 2.18
C THR A 197 -9.44 -17.94 2.74
N MET A 198 -9.86 -16.74 3.10
CA MET A 198 -11.16 -16.43 3.69
C MET A 198 -11.93 -15.46 2.80
N ASP A 199 -13.25 -15.65 2.70
CA ASP A 199 -14.17 -14.71 2.07
C ASP A 199 -14.53 -13.63 3.07
N ILE A 200 -14.18 -12.37 2.77
CA ILE A 200 -14.34 -11.25 3.70
C ILE A 200 -15.79 -10.98 4.05
N ALA A 201 -16.71 -11.15 3.11
CA ALA A 201 -18.14 -10.94 3.34
C ALA A 201 -18.73 -11.90 4.40
N ASN A 202 -18.10 -13.06 4.59
CA ASN A 202 -18.53 -14.11 5.52
C ASN A 202 -17.60 -14.28 6.73
N THR A 203 -16.62 -13.38 6.91
CA THR A 203 -15.59 -13.47 7.94
C THR A 203 -15.73 -12.36 8.96
N THR A 204 -15.59 -12.67 10.23
CA THR A 204 -15.54 -11.68 11.31
C THR A 204 -14.10 -11.19 11.54
N ARG A 205 -13.98 -10.02 12.18
CA ARG A 205 -12.67 -9.45 12.56
C ARG A 205 -11.87 -10.41 13.46
N ASP A 206 -12.53 -11.03 14.42
CA ASP A 206 -11.88 -11.94 15.38
C ASP A 206 -11.36 -13.21 14.71
N GLU A 207 -12.13 -13.77 13.76
CA GLU A 207 -11.70 -14.91 12.96
C GLU A 207 -10.47 -14.58 12.11
N LEU A 208 -10.45 -13.39 11.49
CA LEU A 208 -9.32 -12.94 10.68
C LEU A 208 -8.05 -12.77 11.55
N ILE A 209 -8.18 -12.11 12.71
CA ILE A 209 -7.09 -11.94 13.68
C ILE A 209 -6.59 -13.31 14.16
N HIS A 210 -7.51 -14.22 14.51
CA HIS A 210 -7.14 -15.55 14.99
C HIS A 210 -6.35 -16.33 13.92
N ALA A 211 -6.75 -16.24 12.66
CA ALA A 211 -6.03 -16.88 11.56
C ALA A 211 -4.62 -16.29 11.35
N MET A 212 -4.48 -14.95 11.47
CA MET A 212 -3.19 -14.26 11.32
C MET A 212 -2.20 -14.58 12.45
N VAL A 213 -2.67 -14.58 13.72
CA VAL A 213 -1.81 -14.66 14.90
C VAL A 213 -1.70 -16.10 15.44
N GLY A 214 -2.70 -16.95 15.17
CA GLY A 214 -2.73 -18.34 15.65
C GLY A 214 -2.95 -18.50 17.15
N ARG A 215 -3.20 -17.39 17.88
CA ARG A 215 -3.46 -17.35 19.32
C ARG A 215 -4.73 -16.55 19.60
N ASN A 216 -5.37 -16.85 20.69
CA ASN A 216 -6.51 -16.06 21.15
C ASN A 216 -6.02 -14.75 21.78
N VAL A 217 -5.92 -13.68 20.98
CA VAL A 217 -5.38 -12.37 21.40
C VAL A 217 -6.17 -11.78 22.57
N SER A 218 -7.48 -12.02 22.60
CA SER A 218 -8.37 -11.60 23.71
C SER A 218 -7.92 -12.17 25.05
N ALA A 219 -7.39 -13.39 25.06
CA ALA A 219 -6.89 -14.04 26.30
C ALA A 219 -5.54 -13.47 26.75
N VAL A 220 -4.77 -12.85 25.86
CA VAL A 220 -3.48 -12.20 26.20
C VAL A 220 -3.73 -10.78 26.71
N ALA A 221 -4.61 -10.01 26.09
CA ALA A 221 -4.95 -8.66 26.50
C ALA A 221 -5.53 -8.62 27.94
N SER A 222 -6.34 -9.62 28.31
CA SER A 222 -6.90 -9.74 29.66
C SER A 222 -5.87 -10.08 30.75
N ARG A 223 -4.64 -10.46 30.39
CA ARG A 223 -3.55 -10.77 31.30
C ARG A 223 -2.55 -9.63 31.46
N LEU A 224 -2.69 -8.54 30.74
CA LEU A 224 -1.84 -7.36 30.92
C LEU A 224 -2.16 -6.72 32.26
N LYS A 225 -1.20 -6.81 33.18
CA LYS A 225 -1.27 -6.08 34.45
C LYS A 225 -1.03 -4.61 34.19
N PRO A 226 -1.66 -3.69 34.94
CA PRO A 226 -1.31 -2.28 34.89
C PRO A 226 0.20 -2.08 35.05
N SER A 227 0.77 -1.11 34.33
CA SER A 227 2.18 -0.75 34.52
C SER A 227 2.45 -0.42 35.99
N PRO A 228 3.56 -0.88 36.59
CA PRO A 228 3.91 -0.58 37.99
C PRO A 228 4.45 0.85 38.11
N LYS A 229 3.57 1.83 37.84
CA LYS A 229 3.87 3.25 37.95
C LYS A 229 4.06 3.61 39.44
N THR A 230 5.09 4.41 39.73
CA THR A 230 5.31 5.04 41.02
C THR A 230 4.91 6.51 40.98
N ASP A 231 4.85 7.17 42.15
CA ASP A 231 4.59 8.63 42.20
C ASP A 231 5.85 9.48 41.86
N GLU A 232 7.00 8.84 41.65
CA GLU A 232 8.25 9.49 41.26
C GLU A 232 8.18 9.95 39.80
N VAL A 233 8.15 11.27 39.56
CA VAL A 233 8.21 11.86 38.23
C VAL A 233 9.64 11.81 37.71
N VAL A 234 9.88 11.16 36.57
CA VAL A 234 11.19 11.02 35.94
C VAL A 234 11.38 11.97 34.76
N LEU A 235 10.27 12.48 34.19
CA LEU A 235 10.28 13.50 33.16
C LEU A 235 9.04 14.39 33.33
N SER A 236 9.27 15.71 33.41
CA SER A 236 8.22 16.72 33.32
C SER A 236 8.46 17.59 32.10
N VAL A 237 7.44 17.79 31.30
CA VAL A 237 7.42 18.73 30.16
C VAL A 237 6.33 19.73 30.44
N GLU A 238 6.69 21.02 30.41
CA GLU A 238 5.78 22.11 30.73
C GLU A 238 5.76 23.14 29.59
N HIS A 239 4.56 23.49 29.12
CA HIS A 239 4.31 24.56 28.15
C HIS A 239 5.18 24.49 26.90
N LEU A 240 5.51 23.27 26.42
CA LEU A 240 6.34 23.10 25.23
C LEU A 240 5.62 23.59 23.98
N THR A 241 6.23 24.54 23.30
CA THR A 241 5.65 25.20 22.11
C THR A 241 6.68 25.32 20.99
N ASN A 242 6.28 25.01 19.76
CA ASN A 242 7.05 25.29 18.55
C ASN A 242 6.08 25.56 17.37
N GLU A 243 6.58 25.56 16.13
CA GLU A 243 5.77 25.75 14.93
C GLU A 243 4.70 24.68 14.67
N ASN A 244 4.85 23.47 15.22
CA ASN A 244 3.97 22.33 14.97
C ASN A 244 3.02 22.04 16.12
N TYR A 245 3.29 22.50 17.34
CA TYR A 245 2.45 22.29 18.52
C TYR A 245 2.54 23.45 19.50
N ASN A 246 1.51 23.63 20.30
CA ASN A 246 1.38 24.75 21.23
C ASN A 246 0.94 24.26 22.61
N ASP A 247 1.66 24.70 23.65
CA ASP A 247 1.32 24.50 25.06
C ASP A 247 1.15 23.05 25.48
N VAL A 248 2.08 22.18 25.05
CA VAL A 248 2.06 20.75 25.40
C VAL A 248 2.73 20.53 26.76
N SER A 249 2.00 19.93 27.69
CA SER A 249 2.49 19.58 29.03
C SER A 249 2.13 18.16 29.37
N PHE A 250 3.07 17.40 29.97
CA PHE A 250 2.83 16.04 30.46
C PHE A 250 3.93 15.65 31.44
N GLU A 251 3.64 14.61 32.24
CA GLU A 251 4.59 13.99 33.15
C GLU A 251 4.73 12.50 32.84
N LEU A 252 5.93 11.97 33.00
CA LEU A 252 6.21 10.54 32.93
C LEU A 252 6.73 10.07 34.31
N HIS A 253 6.09 9.05 34.84
CA HIS A 253 6.43 8.47 36.12
C HIS A 253 7.34 7.25 35.98
N LYS A 254 8.13 6.96 37.01
CA LYS A 254 9.01 5.80 37.03
C LYS A 254 8.22 4.48 36.92
N GLY A 255 8.60 3.65 35.94
CA GLY A 255 7.93 2.40 35.62
C GLY A 255 6.68 2.55 34.78
N GLU A 256 6.30 3.78 34.38
CA GLU A 256 5.17 4.06 33.48
C GLU A 256 5.55 3.87 32.02
N ILE A 257 4.58 3.40 31.23
CA ILE A 257 4.62 3.48 29.75
C ILE A 257 3.59 4.52 29.34
N LEU A 258 4.05 5.70 28.92
CA LEU A 258 3.20 6.78 28.42
C LEU A 258 3.05 6.68 26.90
N GLY A 259 1.82 6.51 26.43
CA GLY A 259 1.53 6.44 25.00
C GLY A 259 1.16 7.80 24.41
N PHE A 260 1.80 8.19 23.29
CA PHE A 260 1.38 9.33 22.49
C PHE A 260 0.53 8.85 21.32
N PHE A 261 -0.68 9.41 21.18
CA PHE A 261 -1.63 9.02 20.15
C PHE A 261 -2.15 10.23 19.38
N GLY A 262 -2.34 10.09 18.08
CA GLY A 262 -2.84 11.16 17.21
C GLY A 262 -2.88 10.76 15.73
N LEU A 263 -3.67 11.49 14.94
CA LEU A 263 -3.75 11.32 13.50
C LEU A 263 -2.47 11.80 12.80
N VAL A 264 -2.31 11.43 11.54
CA VAL A 264 -1.24 11.98 10.67
C VAL A 264 -1.38 13.50 10.63
N GLY A 265 -0.27 14.22 10.91
CA GLY A 265 -0.27 15.68 11.01
C GLY A 265 -0.61 16.25 12.40
N ALA A 266 -0.87 15.41 13.41
CA ALA A 266 -1.17 15.87 14.77
C ALA A 266 0.04 16.36 15.56
N GLY A 267 1.26 16.34 15.00
CA GLY A 267 2.48 16.81 15.65
C GLY A 267 3.12 15.84 16.66
N ARG A 268 2.74 14.54 16.63
CA ARG A 268 3.30 13.50 17.52
C ARG A 268 4.69 13.06 17.09
#